data_d2134dc1cce40a9b68373a2cf989917e
#
_entry.id   d2134dc1cce40a9b68373a2cf989917e
#
_cell.length_a   1.000
_cell.length_b   1.000
_cell.length_c   1.000
_cell.angle_alpha   90.00
_cell.angle_beta   90.00
_cell.angle_gamma   90.00
#
_symmetry.space_group_name_H-M   'P 1'
#
loop_
_entity.id
_entity.type
_entity.pdbx_description
1 polymer ?
#
loop_
_entity_poly.entity_id
_entity_poly.type
_entity_poly.pdbx_seq_one_letter_code
_entity_poly.pdbx_strand_id
1 'polypeptide(L)'
;MMATTAKYVRLSSEDNDLRQGGKLESNSIANQRDLLDAFISRTPELAGTSIIEFCDDGWSGKNFERPAVQEMIAQVRAGKIQCIVVKDLSRFGRDYLTVGNYISSVFPFLGVRFIAVNDGYDSSRPMDVDSLDTSFKAL
;
A
#
# COMPACT_ATOMS: atom_id res chain seq x y z
N MET A 1 2.08 -15.16 -19.03
CA MET A 1 1.48 -15.23 -17.70
C MET A 1 1.07 -13.82 -17.25
N MET A 2 -0.15 -13.67 -16.78
CA MET A 2 -0.66 -12.36 -16.39
C MET A 2 -0.14 -11.96 -15.01
N ALA A 3 0.37 -10.74 -14.90
CA ALA A 3 0.79 -10.21 -13.60
C ALA A 3 -0.42 -9.86 -12.74
N THR A 4 -0.25 -9.82 -11.44
CA THR A 4 -1.29 -9.45 -10.48
C THR A 4 -0.85 -8.23 -9.69
N THR A 5 -1.74 -7.24 -9.63
CA THR A 5 -1.56 -6.04 -8.83
C THR A 5 -2.49 -6.11 -7.61
N ALA A 6 -1.93 -5.93 -6.43
CA ALA A 6 -2.69 -5.91 -5.19
C ALA A 6 -2.96 -4.46 -4.79
N LYS A 7 -4.23 -4.15 -4.49
CA LYS A 7 -4.61 -2.90 -3.85
C LYS A 7 -4.71 -3.19 -2.36
N TYR A 8 -4.03 -2.41 -1.54
CA TYR A 8 -4.17 -2.54 -0.09
C TYR A 8 -4.80 -1.28 0.49
N VAL A 9 -5.90 -1.45 1.22
CA VAL A 9 -6.62 -0.36 1.86
C VAL A 9 -6.76 -0.65 3.36
N ARG A 10 -6.65 0.39 4.17
CA ARG A 10 -6.73 0.27 5.62
C ARG A 10 -7.38 1.49 6.23
N LEU A 11 -8.26 1.26 7.20
CA LEU A 11 -8.87 2.32 8.00
C LEU A 11 -8.79 1.90 9.46
N SER A 12 -8.18 2.73 10.30
CA SER A 12 -8.11 2.45 11.73
C SER A 12 -9.34 3.01 12.44
N SER A 13 -9.57 2.54 13.67
CA SER A 13 -10.62 3.12 14.52
C SER A 13 -10.35 4.59 14.82
N GLU A 14 -9.08 4.97 14.89
CA GLU A 14 -8.70 6.37 15.08
C GLU A 14 -9.17 7.24 13.91
N ASP A 15 -9.01 6.75 12.68
CA ASP A 15 -9.50 7.44 11.50
C ASP A 15 -11.03 7.52 11.51
N ASN A 16 -11.70 6.49 12.00
CA ASN A 16 -13.16 6.48 12.13
C ASN A 16 -13.65 7.55 13.11
N ASP A 17 -12.96 7.69 14.24
CA ASP A 17 -13.34 8.69 15.25
C ASP A 17 -13.26 10.11 14.68
N LEU A 18 -12.34 10.35 13.80
CA LEU A 18 -12.16 11.65 13.18
C LEU A 18 -13.22 11.96 12.12
N ARG A 19 -14.05 10.99 11.75
CA ARG A 19 -15.13 11.22 10.78
C ARG A 19 -16.15 12.23 11.23
N GLN A 20 -16.27 12.47 12.54
CA GLN A 20 -17.24 13.40 13.09
C GLN A 20 -17.06 14.81 12.54
N GLY A 21 -15.88 15.14 12.07
CA GLY A 21 -15.62 16.43 11.44
C GLY A 21 -15.91 16.49 9.96
N GLY A 22 -16.38 15.41 9.36
CA GLY A 22 -16.66 15.34 7.92
C GLY A 22 -15.43 15.45 7.05
N LYS A 23 -14.24 15.37 7.64
CA LYS A 23 -12.99 15.66 6.94
C LYS A 23 -12.25 14.42 6.48
N LEU A 24 -12.70 13.22 6.87
CA LEU A 24 -11.92 12.03 6.66
C LEU A 24 -12.51 11.06 5.67
N GLU A 25 -13.50 11.51 4.90
CA GLU A 25 -13.98 10.73 3.79
C GLU A 25 -12.87 10.38 2.82
N SER A 26 -11.85 11.26 2.67
CA SER A 26 -10.71 10.98 1.80
C SER A 26 -9.90 9.77 2.25
N ASN A 27 -9.98 9.40 3.53
CA ASN A 27 -9.29 8.22 4.05
C ASN A 27 -10.20 7.00 4.18
N SER A 28 -11.50 7.13 3.88
CA SER A 28 -12.40 5.99 3.94
C SER A 28 -11.94 4.87 3.00
N ILE A 29 -12.40 3.66 3.30
CA ILE A 29 -12.08 2.52 2.44
C ILE A 29 -12.55 2.77 1.02
N ALA A 30 -13.77 3.32 0.84
CA ALA A 30 -14.32 3.59 -0.48
C ALA A 30 -13.47 4.61 -1.24
N ASN A 31 -13.04 5.68 -0.58
CA ASN A 31 -12.22 6.69 -1.23
C ASN A 31 -10.82 6.18 -1.56
N GLN A 32 -10.22 5.38 -0.69
CA GLN A 32 -8.95 4.72 -1.01
C GLN A 32 -9.10 3.82 -2.23
N ARG A 33 -10.17 3.02 -2.26
CA ARG A 33 -10.43 2.11 -3.38
C ARG A 33 -10.56 2.88 -4.70
N ASP A 34 -11.35 3.96 -4.69
CA ASP A 34 -11.56 4.76 -5.89
C ASP A 34 -10.26 5.40 -6.38
N LEU A 35 -9.45 5.92 -5.46
CA LEU A 35 -8.17 6.51 -5.81
C LEU A 35 -7.24 5.48 -6.45
N LEU A 36 -7.17 4.28 -5.86
CA LEU A 36 -6.30 3.23 -6.36
C LEU A 36 -6.79 2.69 -7.71
N ASP A 37 -8.09 2.52 -7.88
CA ASP A 37 -8.66 2.08 -9.15
C ASP A 37 -8.36 3.07 -10.27
N ALA A 38 -8.51 4.36 -9.98
CA ALA A 38 -8.19 5.41 -10.96
C ALA A 38 -6.70 5.41 -11.30
N PHE A 39 -5.84 5.27 -10.30
CA PHE A 39 -4.40 5.24 -10.53
C PHE A 39 -4.01 4.05 -11.41
N ILE A 40 -4.52 2.86 -11.09
CA ILE A 40 -4.21 1.64 -11.85
C ILE A 40 -4.69 1.77 -13.28
N SER A 41 -5.91 2.29 -13.49
CA SER A 41 -6.49 2.42 -14.83
C SER A 41 -5.67 3.31 -15.74
N ARG A 42 -5.07 4.38 -15.19
CA ARG A 42 -4.29 5.32 -15.99
C ARG A 42 -2.81 5.01 -16.04
N THR A 43 -2.38 3.93 -15.40
CA THR A 43 -0.98 3.48 -15.42
C THR A 43 -0.87 2.32 -16.39
N PRO A 44 -0.31 2.53 -17.59
CA PRO A 44 -0.33 1.49 -18.63
C PRO A 44 0.23 0.14 -18.21
N GLU A 45 1.29 0.13 -17.40
CA GLU A 45 1.92 -1.11 -16.94
C GLU A 45 1.03 -1.92 -16.01
N LEU A 46 0.03 -1.28 -15.39
CA LEU A 46 -0.85 -1.92 -14.41
C LEU A 46 -2.26 -2.17 -14.94
N ALA A 47 -2.70 -1.40 -15.93
CA ALA A 47 -4.08 -1.44 -16.39
C ALA A 47 -4.53 -2.80 -16.90
N GLY A 48 -3.61 -3.59 -17.43
CA GLY A 48 -3.91 -4.93 -17.95
C GLY A 48 -3.66 -6.07 -16.97
N THR A 49 -3.28 -5.77 -15.73
CA THR A 49 -3.00 -6.81 -14.74
C THR A 49 -4.28 -7.28 -14.08
N SER A 50 -4.24 -8.48 -13.48
CA SER A 50 -5.30 -8.95 -12.58
C SER A 50 -5.24 -8.11 -11.31
N ILE A 51 -6.41 -7.68 -10.80
CA ILE A 51 -6.47 -6.84 -9.61
C ILE A 51 -7.08 -7.63 -8.45
N ILE A 52 -6.41 -7.59 -7.30
CA ILE A 52 -6.94 -8.20 -6.08
C ILE A 52 -6.89 -7.14 -4.97
N GLU A 53 -7.92 -7.08 -4.15
CA GLU A 53 -7.98 -6.11 -3.05
C GLU A 53 -7.77 -6.80 -1.70
N PHE A 54 -6.97 -6.17 -0.85
CA PHE A 54 -6.81 -6.57 0.55
C PHE A 54 -7.24 -5.41 1.43
N CYS A 55 -8.13 -5.67 2.38
CA CYS A 55 -8.74 -4.61 3.19
C CYS A 55 -8.64 -4.95 4.67
N ASP A 56 -8.05 -4.06 5.45
CA ASP A 56 -8.02 -4.15 6.92
C ASP A 56 -8.79 -2.96 7.49
N ASP A 57 -10.08 -3.16 7.75
CA ASP A 57 -10.94 -2.13 8.34
C ASP A 57 -10.92 -2.29 9.86
N GLY A 58 -10.66 -1.18 10.56
CA GLY A 58 -10.61 -1.18 12.01
C GLY A 58 -9.24 -1.49 12.62
N TRP A 59 -8.19 -1.56 11.80
CA TRP A 59 -6.85 -1.93 12.26
C TRP A 59 -5.91 -0.74 12.22
N SER A 60 -5.12 -0.58 13.30
CA SER A 60 -4.11 0.47 13.39
C SER A 60 -2.91 0.21 12.48
N GLY A 61 -2.34 1.27 11.93
CA GLY A 61 -1.10 1.19 11.17
C GLY A 61 0.11 0.82 12.01
N LYS A 62 0.01 0.90 13.34
CA LYS A 62 1.09 0.53 14.27
C LYS A 62 1.23 -0.97 14.42
N ASN A 63 0.17 -1.73 14.12
CA ASN A 63 0.17 -3.17 14.27
C ASN A 63 0.22 -3.82 12.88
N PHE A 64 1.35 -4.50 12.58
CA PHE A 64 1.51 -5.18 11.30
C PHE A 64 0.91 -6.59 11.31
N GLU A 65 0.33 -7.01 12.43
CA GLU A 65 -0.35 -8.31 12.57
C GLU A 65 -1.78 -8.28 12.02
N ARG A 66 -2.05 -7.40 11.06
CA ARG A 66 -3.37 -7.25 10.45
C ARG A 66 -3.63 -8.39 9.47
N PRO A 67 -4.82 -9.00 9.50
CA PRO A 67 -5.05 -10.22 8.72
C PRO A 67 -4.89 -10.03 7.21
N ALA A 68 -5.39 -8.94 6.63
CA ALA A 68 -5.32 -8.77 5.18
C ALA A 68 -3.90 -8.46 4.71
N VAL A 69 -3.14 -7.64 5.45
CA VAL A 69 -1.76 -7.36 5.07
C VAL A 69 -0.92 -8.64 5.19
N GLN A 70 -1.17 -9.47 6.20
CA GLN A 70 -0.43 -10.73 6.35
C GLN A 70 -0.76 -11.70 5.22
N GLU A 71 -2.02 -11.77 4.81
CA GLU A 71 -2.40 -12.59 3.67
C GLU A 71 -1.75 -12.09 2.38
N MET A 72 -1.73 -10.76 2.18
CA MET A 72 -1.08 -10.17 1.01
C MET A 72 0.40 -10.54 0.98
N ILE A 73 1.09 -10.42 2.11
CA ILE A 73 2.51 -10.76 2.20
C ILE A 73 2.72 -12.25 1.88
N ALA A 74 1.84 -13.13 2.37
CA ALA A 74 1.95 -14.55 2.08
C ALA A 74 1.83 -14.81 0.57
N GLN A 75 0.92 -14.12 -0.11
CA GLN A 75 0.78 -14.27 -1.56
C GLN A 75 1.95 -13.67 -2.34
N VAL A 76 2.53 -12.58 -1.82
CA VAL A 76 3.76 -12.03 -2.39
C VAL A 76 4.89 -13.07 -2.33
N ARG A 77 5.07 -13.69 -1.17
CA ARG A 77 6.11 -14.70 -1.00
C ARG A 77 5.89 -15.93 -1.88
N ALA A 78 4.62 -16.24 -2.16
CA ALA A 78 4.27 -17.35 -3.04
C ALA A 78 4.43 -17.00 -4.54
N GLY A 79 4.83 -15.78 -4.85
CA GLY A 79 5.02 -15.34 -6.23
C GLY A 79 3.73 -14.99 -6.96
N LYS A 80 2.64 -14.80 -6.24
CA LYS A 80 1.32 -14.56 -6.85
C LYS A 80 1.02 -13.09 -7.09
N ILE A 81 1.81 -12.18 -6.50
CA ILE A 81 1.61 -10.73 -6.61
C ILE A 81 2.91 -10.09 -7.08
N GLN A 82 2.85 -9.25 -8.11
CA GLN A 82 4.00 -8.59 -8.71
C GLN A 82 4.04 -7.09 -8.43
N CYS A 83 2.92 -6.50 -8.00
CA CYS A 83 2.86 -5.07 -7.67
C CYS A 83 1.88 -4.83 -6.53
N ILE A 84 2.25 -3.94 -5.61
CA ILE A 84 1.39 -3.52 -4.52
C ILE A 84 1.17 -2.01 -4.66
N VAL A 85 -0.09 -1.56 -4.57
CA VAL A 85 -0.43 -0.15 -4.63
C VAL A 85 -1.20 0.23 -3.37
N VAL A 86 -0.76 1.29 -2.70
CA VAL A 86 -1.43 1.85 -1.51
C VAL A 86 -1.63 3.35 -1.71
N LYS A 87 -2.57 3.93 -0.97
CA LYS A 87 -2.80 5.37 -1.04
C LYS A 87 -1.57 6.14 -0.56
N ASP A 88 -1.02 5.74 0.58
CA ASP A 88 0.19 6.34 1.13
C ASP A 88 0.89 5.31 2.02
N LEU A 89 2.12 5.63 2.43
CA LEU A 89 2.93 4.71 3.22
C LEU A 89 2.26 4.35 4.54
N SER A 90 1.55 5.29 5.16
CA SER A 90 0.92 5.03 6.45
C SER A 90 -0.19 3.99 6.34
N ARG A 91 -0.83 3.83 5.18
CA ARG A 91 -1.83 2.77 4.98
C ARG A 91 -1.18 1.40 5.03
N PHE A 92 0.02 1.26 4.46
CA PHE A 92 0.76 0.00 4.55
C PHE A 92 1.21 -0.27 5.99
N GLY A 93 1.76 0.73 6.66
CA GLY A 93 2.12 0.63 8.07
C GLY A 93 2.91 1.81 8.55
N ARG A 94 2.94 1.98 9.88
CA ARG A 94 3.68 3.07 10.53
C ARG A 94 4.89 2.59 11.32
N ASP A 95 5.10 1.29 11.38
CA ASP A 95 6.29 0.72 12.02
C ASP A 95 7.46 0.86 11.05
N TYR A 96 8.29 1.85 11.29
CA TYR A 96 9.40 2.21 10.41
C TYR A 96 10.31 1.03 10.10
N LEU A 97 10.67 0.26 11.13
CA LEU A 97 11.62 -0.84 10.93
C LEU A 97 11.02 -1.96 10.09
N THR A 98 9.82 -2.39 10.44
CA THR A 98 9.14 -3.49 9.73
C THR A 98 8.79 -3.10 8.31
N VAL A 99 8.12 -1.95 8.15
CA VAL A 99 7.66 -1.48 6.84
C VAL A 99 8.84 -1.16 5.94
N GLY A 100 9.85 -0.48 6.49
CA GLY A 100 11.06 -0.15 5.74
C GLY A 100 11.77 -1.39 5.22
N ASN A 101 11.86 -2.44 6.05
CA ASN A 101 12.47 -3.68 5.64
C ASN A 101 11.73 -4.34 4.46
N TYR A 102 10.39 -4.35 4.51
CA TYR A 102 9.62 -4.89 3.40
C TYR A 102 9.86 -4.10 2.11
N ILE A 103 9.79 -2.79 2.18
CA ILE A 103 9.85 -1.94 1.00
C ILE A 103 11.26 -1.89 0.41
N SER A 104 12.29 -1.79 1.26
CA SER A 104 13.66 -1.61 0.77
C SER A 104 14.42 -2.91 0.54
N SER A 105 13.95 -4.03 1.08
CA SER A 105 14.68 -5.31 1.00
C SER A 105 13.83 -6.45 0.48
N VAL A 106 12.71 -6.76 1.15
CA VAL A 106 11.93 -7.96 0.83
C VAL A 106 11.29 -7.86 -0.55
N PHE A 107 10.57 -6.76 -0.82
CA PHE A 107 9.89 -6.61 -2.09
C PHE A 107 10.85 -6.51 -3.27
N PRO A 108 11.94 -5.71 -3.20
CA PRO A 108 12.92 -5.72 -4.29
C PRO A 108 13.55 -7.08 -4.53
N PHE A 109 13.86 -7.81 -3.45
CA PHE A 109 14.42 -9.15 -3.58
C PHE A 109 13.47 -10.10 -4.31
N LEU A 110 12.16 -9.96 -4.06
CA LEU A 110 11.13 -10.81 -4.67
C LEU A 110 10.65 -10.28 -6.02
N GLY A 111 11.20 -9.15 -6.48
CA GLY A 111 10.80 -8.56 -7.76
C GLY A 111 9.44 -7.90 -7.72
N VAL A 112 8.98 -7.43 -6.55
CA VAL A 112 7.68 -6.80 -6.38
C VAL A 112 7.81 -5.29 -6.38
N ARG A 113 7.04 -4.63 -7.26
CA ARG A 113 6.96 -3.18 -7.33
C ARG A 113 6.03 -2.68 -6.23
N PHE A 114 6.42 -1.61 -5.53
CA PHE A 114 5.60 -1.01 -4.47
C PHE A 114 5.37 0.46 -4.78
N ILE A 115 4.10 0.88 -4.78
CA ILE A 115 3.70 2.25 -5.12
C ILE A 115 2.85 2.82 -4.00
N ALA A 116 3.24 4.00 -3.47
CA ALA A 116 2.44 4.78 -2.52
C ALA A 116 2.04 6.06 -3.25
N VAL A 117 0.78 6.12 -3.71
CA VAL A 117 0.34 7.10 -4.70
C VAL A 117 0.51 8.54 -4.19
N ASN A 118 -0.02 8.84 -3.00
CA ASN A 118 0.01 10.21 -2.49
C ASN A 118 1.38 10.65 -2.00
N ASP A 119 2.28 9.72 -1.74
CA ASP A 119 3.67 10.05 -1.39
C ASP A 119 4.55 10.21 -2.64
N GLY A 120 4.00 9.93 -3.80
CA GLY A 120 4.77 9.96 -5.03
C GLY A 120 5.87 8.92 -5.07
N TYR A 121 5.75 7.86 -4.26
CA TYR A 121 6.78 6.83 -4.17
C TYR A 121 6.48 5.67 -5.11
N ASP A 122 7.49 5.23 -5.84
CA ASP A 122 7.39 4.09 -6.75
C ASP A 122 8.74 3.39 -6.78
N SER A 123 8.79 2.15 -6.28
CA SER A 123 10.05 1.42 -6.16
C SER A 123 10.69 1.07 -7.51
N SER A 124 9.95 1.22 -8.62
CA SER A 124 10.54 1.05 -9.94
C SER A 124 11.46 2.20 -10.32
N ARG A 125 11.44 3.30 -9.58
CA ARG A 125 12.31 4.46 -9.80
C ARG A 125 13.44 4.45 -8.75
N PRO A 126 14.71 4.31 -9.17
CA PRO A 126 15.82 4.22 -8.21
C PRO A 126 15.91 5.37 -7.22
N MET A 127 15.57 6.58 -7.65
CA MET A 127 15.62 7.76 -6.77
C MET A 127 14.64 7.66 -5.60
N ASP A 128 13.49 7.02 -5.81
CA ASP A 128 12.50 6.88 -4.75
C ASP A 128 12.96 5.90 -3.67
N VAL A 129 13.66 4.86 -4.06
CA VAL A 129 14.24 3.92 -3.09
C VAL A 129 15.21 4.64 -2.16
N ASP A 130 16.06 5.50 -2.71
CA ASP A 130 17.03 6.26 -1.92
C ASP A 130 16.37 7.29 -1.00
N SER A 131 15.17 7.78 -1.35
CA SER A 131 14.47 8.81 -0.58
C SER A 131 13.50 8.21 0.45
N LEU A 132 13.43 6.89 0.58
CA LEU A 132 12.45 6.23 1.44
C LEU A 132 12.56 6.68 2.90
N ASP A 133 13.77 6.83 3.43
CA ASP A 133 13.99 7.30 4.81
C ASP A 133 13.33 8.65 5.04
N THR A 134 13.49 9.58 4.10
CA THR A 134 12.89 10.91 4.21
C THR A 134 11.38 10.82 4.24
N SER A 135 10.79 9.97 3.40
CA SER A 135 9.35 9.76 3.36
C SER A 135 8.83 9.23 4.69
N PHE A 136 9.54 8.28 5.29
CA PHE A 136 9.15 7.74 6.59
C PHE A 136 9.25 8.76 7.71
N LYS A 137 10.25 9.61 7.68
CA LYS A 137 10.41 10.67 8.70
C LYS A 137 9.28 11.68 8.64
N ALA A 138 8.60 11.80 7.52
CA ALA A 138 7.46 12.69 7.36
C ALA A 138 6.15 12.08 7.86
N LEU A 139 6.13 10.80 8.17
CA LEU A 139 4.96 10.14 8.72
C LEU A 139 4.81 10.47 10.20
#